data_8877bb3083b3d1e878efd5f78c5eecdb
#
_entry.id   8877bb3083b3d1e878efd5f78c5eecdb
#
_cell.length_a   1.000
_cell.length_b   1.000
_cell.length_c   1.000
_cell.angle_alpha   90.00
_cell.angle_beta   90.00
_cell.angle_gamma   90.00
#
_symmetry.space_group_name_H-M   'P 1'
#
loop_
_entity.id
_entity.type
_entity.pdbx_description
1 polymer ?
#
loop_
_entity_poly.entity_id
_entity_poly.type
_entity_poly.pdbx_seq_one_letter_code
_entity_poly.pdbx_strand_id
1 'polypeptide(L)'
;MSEQGEIVNKVANSGLVNIDVAEFRPKGKRLGIDLKGFLYEGLILKEKDFREQVENLDVEIYENTFVYLYCSTDAIVPLWAYFLLTSKLEGVAKKIVFGSLGELELVLFHEEIQKFDFSDYKDKRVLIRGCSEVEIPTNAYVELVQKLKPMVKSLMFGEACSSVPIYKK
;
A
#
# COMPACT_ATOMS: atom_id res chain seq x y z
N MET A 1 42.60 19.84 -31.13
CA MET A 1 41.76 18.64 -31.36
C MET A 1 41.33 18.14 -30.00
N SER A 2 40.10 18.48 -29.59
CA SER A 2 39.51 18.09 -28.31
C SER A 2 38.73 16.80 -28.52
N GLU A 3 39.19 15.72 -27.90
CA GLU A 3 38.43 14.48 -27.82
C GLU A 3 37.20 14.72 -26.96
N GLN A 4 36.06 14.79 -27.62
CA GLN A 4 34.76 14.69 -26.95
C GLN A 4 34.58 13.25 -26.49
N GLY A 5 34.82 13.01 -25.21
CA GLY A 5 34.50 11.74 -24.57
C GLY A 5 32.99 11.51 -24.65
N GLU A 6 32.58 10.52 -25.42
CA GLU A 6 31.20 10.04 -25.49
C GLU A 6 30.74 9.67 -24.08
N ILE A 7 29.71 10.35 -23.57
CA ILE A 7 29.11 10.03 -22.28
C ILE A 7 28.37 8.69 -22.44
N VAL A 8 29.10 7.59 -22.23
CA VAL A 8 28.52 6.25 -22.23
C VAL A 8 27.62 6.13 -21.02
N ASN A 9 26.31 5.99 -21.24
CA ASN A 9 25.35 5.74 -20.18
C ASN A 9 25.60 4.36 -19.58
N LYS A 10 26.47 4.29 -18.55
CA LYS A 10 26.87 3.05 -17.87
C LYS A 10 25.70 2.31 -17.24
N VAL A 11 24.58 2.97 -16.97
CA VAL A 11 23.37 2.38 -16.38
C VAL A 11 22.62 1.56 -17.42
N ALA A 12 22.49 2.05 -18.66
CA ALA A 12 21.82 1.31 -19.75
C ALA A 12 22.59 0.02 -20.12
N ASN A 13 23.92 0.00 -19.98
CA ASN A 13 24.76 -1.17 -20.31
C ASN A 13 25.02 -2.12 -19.12
N SER A 14 24.53 -1.80 -17.93
CA SER A 14 24.86 -2.58 -16.72
C SER A 14 24.05 -3.86 -16.54
N GLY A 15 22.99 -4.10 -17.32
CA GLY A 15 22.03 -5.20 -17.11
C GLY A 15 21.29 -5.09 -15.76
N LEU A 16 21.26 -3.88 -15.18
CA LEU A 16 20.55 -3.59 -13.95
C LEU A 16 19.08 -3.34 -14.25
N VAL A 17 18.20 -4.05 -13.57
CA VAL A 17 16.75 -3.90 -13.67
C VAL A 17 16.25 -3.15 -12.45
N ASN A 18 15.49 -2.09 -12.67
CA ASN A 18 14.91 -1.28 -11.60
C ASN A 18 13.51 -1.79 -11.24
N ILE A 19 13.18 -1.76 -9.95
CA ILE A 19 11.82 -1.90 -9.43
C ILE A 19 11.49 -0.62 -8.68
N ASP A 20 10.46 0.07 -9.13
CA ASP A 20 9.88 1.19 -8.40
C ASP A 20 8.74 0.66 -7.51
N VAL A 21 8.93 0.77 -6.19
CA VAL A 21 7.94 0.23 -5.24
C VAL A 21 6.61 0.97 -5.32
N ALA A 22 6.60 2.22 -5.75
CA ALA A 22 5.37 2.99 -5.94
C ALA A 22 4.43 2.40 -7.01
N GLU A 23 4.96 1.62 -7.95
CA GLU A 23 4.15 0.94 -8.99
C GLU A 23 3.20 -0.11 -8.40
N PHE A 24 3.50 -0.64 -7.21
CA PHE A 24 2.61 -1.57 -6.49
C PHE A 24 1.45 -0.88 -5.77
N ARG A 25 1.37 0.46 -5.82
CA ARG A 25 0.26 1.17 -5.21
C ARG A 25 -0.95 1.19 -6.13
N PRO A 26 -2.06 0.49 -5.81
CA PRO A 26 -3.23 0.48 -6.68
C PRO A 26 -3.87 1.86 -6.77
N LYS A 27 -4.31 2.23 -7.97
CA LYS A 27 -4.97 3.52 -8.23
C LYS A 27 -6.38 3.53 -7.66
N GLY A 28 -6.77 4.63 -7.04
CA GLY A 28 -8.12 4.84 -6.49
C GLY A 28 -8.11 5.78 -5.28
N LYS A 29 -9.28 6.25 -4.90
CA LYS A 29 -9.44 7.08 -3.71
C LYS A 29 -9.31 6.24 -2.44
N ARG A 30 -8.78 6.84 -1.38
CA ARG A 30 -8.75 6.31 -0.03
C ARG A 30 -9.69 7.14 0.81
N LEU A 31 -10.68 6.51 1.43
CA LEU A 31 -11.68 7.18 2.26
C LEU A 31 -11.73 6.54 3.64
N GLY A 32 -11.66 7.39 4.67
CA GLY A 32 -11.80 6.94 6.05
C GLY A 32 -13.23 7.11 6.55
N ILE A 33 -13.72 6.14 7.31
CA ILE A 33 -14.94 6.26 8.09
C ILE A 33 -14.55 6.28 9.55
N ASP A 34 -14.71 7.45 10.17
CA ASP A 34 -14.46 7.62 11.60
C ASP A 34 -15.74 7.30 12.39
N LEU A 35 -15.69 6.22 13.17
CA LEU A 35 -16.83 5.81 13.99
C LEU A 35 -17.17 6.81 15.09
N LYS A 36 -16.28 7.76 15.42
CA LYS A 36 -16.60 8.88 16.31
C LYS A 36 -17.87 9.60 15.89
N GLY A 37 -18.11 9.77 14.60
CA GLY A 37 -19.29 10.44 14.06
C GLY A 37 -20.62 9.72 14.36
N PHE A 38 -20.56 8.43 14.71
CA PHE A 38 -21.72 7.59 15.04
C PHE A 38 -21.97 7.46 16.55
N LEU A 39 -21.09 8.02 17.38
CA LEU A 39 -21.19 7.90 18.84
C LEU A 39 -22.11 8.97 19.42
N TYR A 40 -22.95 8.55 20.36
CA TYR A 40 -23.70 9.48 21.20
C TYR A 40 -22.72 10.22 22.14
N GLU A 41 -22.76 11.55 22.10
CA GLU A 41 -21.85 12.46 22.83
C GLU A 41 -20.34 12.13 22.65
N GLY A 42 -19.99 11.46 21.54
CA GLY A 42 -18.61 11.07 21.25
C GLY A 42 -18.04 9.95 22.12
N LEU A 43 -18.87 9.29 22.92
CA LEU A 43 -18.43 8.33 23.94
C LEU A 43 -19.08 6.95 23.81
N ILE A 44 -20.37 6.89 23.51
CA ILE A 44 -21.16 5.65 23.59
C ILE A 44 -21.80 5.34 22.24
N LEU A 45 -21.62 4.11 21.75
CA LEU A 45 -22.32 3.59 20.60
C LEU A 45 -23.67 3.02 21.03
N LYS A 46 -24.76 3.67 20.61
CA LYS A 46 -26.13 3.19 20.82
C LYS A 46 -26.55 2.33 19.63
N GLU A 47 -26.81 1.05 19.85
CA GLU A 47 -27.03 0.10 18.76
C GLU A 47 -28.14 0.54 17.81
N LYS A 48 -29.30 0.95 18.31
CA LYS A 48 -30.42 1.37 17.47
C LYS A 48 -30.07 2.56 16.57
N ASP A 49 -29.48 3.59 17.16
CA ASP A 49 -29.11 4.81 16.45
C ASP A 49 -28.03 4.52 15.39
N PHE A 50 -27.06 3.69 15.74
CA PHE A 50 -26.00 3.27 14.83
C PHE A 50 -26.55 2.51 13.63
N ARG A 51 -27.45 1.55 13.85
CA ARG A 51 -28.07 0.80 12.76
C ARG A 51 -28.83 1.70 11.80
N GLU A 52 -29.59 2.65 12.32
CA GLU A 52 -30.33 3.63 11.53
C GLU A 52 -29.38 4.53 10.71
N GLN A 53 -28.30 5.01 11.32
CA GLN A 53 -27.29 5.81 10.61
C GLN A 53 -26.57 5.02 9.50
N VAL A 54 -26.23 3.74 9.75
CA VAL A 54 -25.60 2.89 8.75
C VAL A 54 -26.58 2.55 7.61
N GLU A 55 -27.85 2.36 7.92
CA GLU A 55 -28.87 2.12 6.88
C GLU A 55 -29.03 3.32 5.94
N ASN A 56 -28.98 4.54 6.49
CA ASN A 56 -29.07 5.80 5.75
C ASN A 56 -27.72 6.30 5.20
N LEU A 57 -26.65 5.51 5.34
CA LEU A 57 -25.33 5.89 4.81
C LEU A 57 -25.36 5.98 3.29
N ASP A 58 -24.94 7.12 2.76
CA ASP A 58 -24.72 7.29 1.33
C ASP A 58 -23.51 6.45 0.90
N VAL A 59 -23.81 5.29 0.30
CA VAL A 59 -22.78 4.34 -0.12
C VAL A 59 -22.16 4.70 -1.48
N GLU A 60 -22.79 5.55 -2.28
CA GLU A 60 -22.31 5.92 -3.63
C GLU A 60 -20.96 6.61 -3.57
N ILE A 61 -20.69 7.40 -2.51
CA ILE A 61 -19.39 8.07 -2.33
C ILE A 61 -18.23 7.09 -2.16
N TYR A 62 -18.51 5.84 -1.75
CA TYR A 62 -17.50 4.78 -1.54
C TYR A 62 -17.34 3.87 -2.75
N GLU A 63 -18.12 4.10 -3.80
CA GLU A 63 -18.05 3.26 -5.00
C GLU A 63 -16.63 3.27 -5.60
N ASN A 64 -16.12 2.07 -5.84
CA ASN A 64 -14.77 1.87 -6.40
C ASN A 64 -13.61 2.50 -5.60
N THR A 65 -13.80 2.77 -4.31
CA THR A 65 -12.77 3.32 -3.41
C THR A 65 -12.16 2.27 -2.49
N PHE A 66 -11.05 2.63 -1.85
CA PHE A 66 -10.44 1.87 -0.76
C PHE A 66 -10.83 2.53 0.56
N VAL A 67 -11.46 1.76 1.45
CA VAL A 67 -12.06 2.29 2.69
C VAL A 67 -11.27 1.79 3.91
N TYR A 68 -11.01 2.68 4.86
CA TYR A 68 -10.51 2.30 6.18
C TYR A 68 -11.46 2.76 7.28
N LEU A 69 -11.71 1.84 8.23
CA LEU A 69 -12.65 2.04 9.34
C LEU A 69 -11.85 2.23 10.61
N TYR A 70 -12.07 3.35 11.29
CA TYR A 70 -11.34 3.66 12.52
C TYR A 70 -12.22 4.43 13.50
N CYS A 71 -11.74 4.61 14.72
CA CYS A 71 -12.33 5.51 15.69
C CYS A 71 -11.26 6.45 16.23
N SER A 72 -11.45 7.76 16.08
CA SER A 72 -10.47 8.77 16.51
C SER A 72 -10.59 9.13 17.99
N THR A 73 -11.41 8.42 18.78
CA THR A 73 -11.56 8.61 20.24
C THR A 73 -11.28 7.31 20.97
N ASP A 74 -10.99 7.40 22.28
CA ASP A 74 -10.80 6.24 23.17
C ASP A 74 -12.12 5.53 23.53
N ALA A 75 -13.18 5.74 22.76
CA ALA A 75 -14.46 5.08 22.99
C ALA A 75 -14.34 3.57 22.71
N ILE A 76 -15.01 2.77 23.53
CA ILE A 76 -15.11 1.33 23.30
C ILE A 76 -16.15 1.09 22.21
N VAL A 77 -15.69 0.79 21.00
CA VAL A 77 -16.54 0.44 19.86
C VAL A 77 -16.63 -1.08 19.76
N PRO A 78 -17.83 -1.68 19.89
CA PRO A 78 -18.00 -3.11 19.72
C PRO A 78 -17.64 -3.57 18.29
N LEU A 79 -17.03 -4.73 18.14
CA LEU A 79 -16.60 -5.26 16.82
C LEU A 79 -17.74 -5.38 15.82
N TRP A 80 -18.97 -5.69 16.28
CA TRP A 80 -20.13 -5.80 15.38
C TRP A 80 -20.44 -4.48 14.64
N ALA A 81 -20.04 -3.33 15.18
CA ALA A 81 -20.24 -2.04 14.51
C ALA A 81 -19.39 -1.94 13.23
N TYR A 82 -18.13 -2.36 13.30
CA TYR A 82 -17.26 -2.47 12.11
C TYR A 82 -17.79 -3.50 11.12
N PHE A 83 -18.31 -4.62 11.60
CA PHE A 83 -18.87 -5.67 10.74
C PHE A 83 -20.13 -5.18 10.01
N LEU A 84 -20.97 -4.39 10.67
CA LEU A 84 -22.15 -3.83 10.05
C LEU A 84 -21.80 -2.84 8.93
N LEU A 85 -20.84 -1.93 9.18
CA LEU A 85 -20.32 -1.02 8.15
C LEU A 85 -19.68 -1.81 6.98
N THR A 86 -18.88 -2.81 7.30
CA THR A 86 -18.28 -3.68 6.27
C THR A 86 -19.36 -4.35 5.43
N SER A 87 -20.39 -4.90 6.04
CA SER A 87 -21.51 -5.53 5.33
C SER A 87 -22.29 -4.54 4.45
N LYS A 88 -22.43 -3.29 4.89
CA LYS A 88 -23.09 -2.24 4.11
C LYS A 88 -22.29 -1.82 2.88
N LEU A 89 -20.96 -1.84 2.97
CA LEU A 89 -20.05 -1.37 1.92
C LEU A 89 -19.51 -2.53 1.03
N GLU A 90 -19.77 -3.78 1.41
CA GLU A 90 -19.39 -4.95 0.62
C GLU A 90 -20.06 -4.92 -0.75
N GLY A 91 -19.25 -5.14 -1.80
CA GLY A 91 -19.73 -5.03 -3.19
C GLY A 91 -19.79 -3.59 -3.73
N VAL A 92 -19.57 -2.56 -2.89
CA VAL A 92 -19.49 -1.14 -3.29
C VAL A 92 -18.03 -0.67 -3.28
N ALA A 93 -17.36 -0.79 -2.15
CA ALA A 93 -15.95 -0.45 -2.03
C ALA A 93 -15.07 -1.56 -2.63
N LYS A 94 -13.91 -1.19 -3.19
CA LYS A 94 -12.92 -2.16 -3.70
C LYS A 94 -12.27 -2.97 -2.59
N LYS A 95 -12.04 -2.33 -1.45
CA LYS A 95 -11.42 -2.92 -0.27
C LYS A 95 -11.86 -2.18 0.97
N ILE A 96 -12.07 -2.91 2.05
CA ILE A 96 -12.40 -2.37 3.37
C ILE A 96 -11.39 -2.94 4.37
N VAL A 97 -10.75 -2.07 5.15
CA VAL A 97 -9.74 -2.45 6.15
C VAL A 97 -10.06 -1.75 7.46
N PHE A 98 -9.94 -2.48 8.58
CA PHE A 98 -9.95 -1.87 9.90
C PHE A 98 -8.56 -1.29 10.21
N GLY A 99 -8.53 -0.04 10.65
CA GLY A 99 -7.31 0.67 11.03
C GLY A 99 -7.20 2.05 10.39
N SER A 100 -6.00 2.61 10.41
CA SER A 100 -5.65 3.88 9.81
C SER A 100 -5.43 3.77 8.29
N LEU A 101 -5.16 4.90 7.64
CA LEU A 101 -4.70 4.93 6.26
C LEU A 101 -3.42 4.09 6.07
N GLY A 102 -2.53 4.07 7.07
CA GLY A 102 -1.29 3.28 7.02
C GLY A 102 -1.55 1.78 6.96
N GLU A 103 -2.49 1.25 7.76
CA GLU A 103 -2.90 -0.15 7.69
C GLU A 103 -3.57 -0.48 6.35
N LEU A 104 -4.39 0.43 5.81
CA LEU A 104 -4.96 0.25 4.48
C LEU A 104 -3.86 0.13 3.41
N GLU A 105 -2.91 1.08 3.37
CA GLU A 105 -1.82 1.06 2.39
C GLU A 105 -0.96 -0.21 2.55
N LEU A 106 -0.70 -0.65 3.79
CA LEU A 106 0.03 -1.89 4.05
C LEU A 106 -0.67 -3.11 3.41
N VAL A 107 -1.97 -3.23 3.59
CA VAL A 107 -2.76 -4.32 3.00
C VAL A 107 -2.77 -4.23 1.47
N LEU A 108 -2.94 -3.04 0.92
CA LEU A 108 -2.98 -2.83 -0.53
C LEU A 108 -1.65 -3.18 -1.21
N PHE A 109 -0.52 -2.70 -0.67
CA PHE A 109 0.81 -3.06 -1.18
C PHE A 109 1.07 -4.56 -1.07
N HIS A 110 0.73 -5.17 0.08
CA HIS A 110 0.86 -6.61 0.27
C HIS A 110 0.14 -7.40 -0.84
N GLU A 111 -1.14 -7.09 -1.07
CA GLU A 111 -1.95 -7.80 -2.07
C GLU A 111 -1.38 -7.67 -3.48
N GLU A 112 -0.92 -6.49 -3.87
CA GLU A 112 -0.34 -6.28 -5.21
C GLU A 112 1.01 -6.97 -5.35
N ILE A 113 1.87 -6.94 -4.34
CA ILE A 113 3.15 -7.67 -4.33
C ILE A 113 2.91 -9.18 -4.41
N GLN A 114 1.88 -9.72 -3.72
CA GLN A 114 1.58 -11.15 -3.76
C GLN A 114 1.06 -11.61 -5.13
N LYS A 115 0.35 -10.77 -5.86
CA LYS A 115 -0.19 -11.04 -7.21
C LYS A 115 0.85 -10.93 -8.31
N PHE A 116 1.92 -10.17 -8.06
CA PHE A 116 2.90 -9.84 -9.09
C PHE A 116 3.78 -11.03 -9.45
N ASP A 117 3.99 -11.24 -10.76
CA ASP A 117 4.91 -12.25 -11.27
C ASP A 117 6.35 -11.70 -11.35
N PHE A 118 7.22 -12.22 -10.48
CA PHE A 118 8.63 -11.85 -10.43
C PHE A 118 9.54 -12.69 -11.35
N SER A 119 9.00 -13.57 -12.18
CA SER A 119 9.80 -14.50 -13.02
C SER A 119 10.79 -13.77 -13.92
N ASP A 120 10.45 -12.60 -14.42
CA ASP A 120 11.31 -11.76 -15.26
C ASP A 120 12.57 -11.24 -14.57
N TYR A 121 12.62 -11.30 -13.24
CA TYR A 121 13.78 -10.87 -12.44
C TYR A 121 14.79 -12.00 -12.15
N LYS A 122 14.47 -13.22 -12.57
CA LYS A 122 15.34 -14.39 -12.36
C LYS A 122 16.74 -14.16 -12.94
N ASP A 123 17.75 -14.44 -12.10
CA ASP A 123 19.18 -14.30 -12.40
C ASP A 123 19.63 -12.89 -12.82
N LYS A 124 18.79 -11.87 -12.60
CA LYS A 124 19.13 -10.47 -12.90
C LYS A 124 19.75 -9.74 -11.70
N ARG A 125 20.37 -8.61 -11.99
CA ARG A 125 20.81 -7.64 -10.99
C ARG A 125 19.69 -6.64 -10.81
N VAL A 126 19.14 -6.54 -9.60
CA VAL A 126 17.93 -5.75 -9.31
C VAL A 126 18.27 -4.60 -8.37
N LEU A 127 17.74 -3.42 -8.69
CA LEU A 127 17.76 -2.23 -7.85
C LEU A 127 16.33 -1.89 -7.43
N ILE A 128 16.05 -1.99 -6.14
CA ILE A 128 14.80 -1.48 -5.56
C ILE A 128 14.96 0.02 -5.34
N ARG A 129 14.13 0.82 -5.99
CA ARG A 129 14.14 2.28 -5.84
C ARG A 129 13.35 2.68 -4.60
N GLY A 130 13.92 3.61 -3.81
CA GLY A 130 13.36 4.07 -2.55
C GLY A 130 12.73 5.45 -2.58
N CYS A 131 13.02 6.26 -3.62
CA CYS A 131 12.46 7.61 -3.73
C CYS A 131 11.09 7.57 -4.39
N SER A 132 10.07 8.05 -3.68
CA SER A 132 8.70 8.15 -4.16
C SER A 132 8.03 9.41 -3.59
N GLU A 133 7.13 10.01 -4.35
CA GLU A 133 6.27 11.12 -3.88
C GLU A 133 5.14 10.60 -2.95
N VAL A 134 4.90 9.29 -2.94
CA VAL A 134 3.89 8.66 -2.08
C VAL A 134 4.57 7.97 -0.90
N GLU A 135 3.92 8.00 0.24
CA GLU A 135 4.35 7.24 1.41
C GLU A 135 4.16 5.73 1.15
N ILE A 136 5.28 5.01 1.19
CA ILE A 136 5.31 3.57 0.97
C ILE A 136 5.55 2.88 2.32
N PRO A 137 4.68 1.94 2.73
CA PRO A 137 4.90 1.17 3.94
C PRO A 137 6.24 0.42 3.90
N THR A 138 7.03 0.52 4.97
CA THR A 138 8.33 -0.17 5.05
C THR A 138 8.21 -1.68 4.79
N ASN A 139 7.08 -2.28 5.19
CA ASN A 139 6.82 -3.69 4.97
C ASN A 139 6.80 -4.08 3.47
N ALA A 140 6.39 -3.17 2.57
CA ALA A 140 6.42 -3.43 1.12
C ALA A 140 7.86 -3.69 0.63
N TYR A 141 8.84 -2.94 1.13
CA TYR A 141 10.25 -3.18 0.82
C TYR A 141 10.74 -4.52 1.38
N VAL A 142 10.35 -4.84 2.62
CA VAL A 142 10.71 -6.12 3.27
C VAL A 142 10.18 -7.29 2.47
N GLU A 143 8.93 -7.23 2.02
CA GLU A 143 8.31 -8.28 1.20
C GLU A 143 8.99 -8.43 -0.16
N LEU A 144 9.32 -7.32 -0.82
CA LEU A 144 10.06 -7.36 -2.09
C LEU A 144 11.42 -8.02 -1.94
N VAL A 145 12.16 -7.72 -0.87
CA VAL A 145 13.43 -8.40 -0.58
C VAL A 145 13.23 -9.91 -0.41
N GLN A 146 12.19 -10.32 0.33
CA GLN A 146 11.86 -11.74 0.52
C GLN A 146 11.51 -12.45 -0.79
N LYS A 147 10.74 -11.79 -1.68
CA LYS A 147 10.35 -12.35 -2.98
C LYS A 147 11.53 -12.43 -3.96
N LEU A 148 12.37 -11.42 -4.00
CA LEU A 148 13.43 -11.28 -5.00
C LEU A 148 14.69 -12.06 -4.64
N LYS A 149 15.12 -12.04 -3.37
CA LYS A 149 16.38 -12.65 -2.93
C LYS A 149 16.59 -14.08 -3.43
N PRO A 150 15.61 -15.00 -3.39
CA PRO A 150 15.83 -16.40 -3.83
C PRO A 150 16.08 -16.56 -5.32
N MET A 151 15.71 -15.58 -6.15
CA MET A 151 15.73 -15.71 -7.61
C MET A 151 16.72 -14.81 -8.33
N VAL A 152 17.13 -13.69 -7.72
CA VAL A 152 18.00 -12.69 -8.38
C VAL A 152 19.48 -13.01 -8.22
N LYS A 153 20.32 -12.47 -9.12
CA LYS A 153 21.78 -12.54 -9.01
C LYS A 153 22.34 -11.58 -7.97
N SER A 154 21.75 -10.38 -7.87
CA SER A 154 22.09 -9.41 -6.82
C SER A 154 20.92 -8.46 -6.58
N LEU A 155 20.85 -7.93 -5.38
CA LEU A 155 19.84 -6.99 -4.93
C LEU A 155 20.51 -5.77 -4.31
N MET A 156 20.08 -4.61 -4.72
CA MET A 156 20.54 -3.31 -4.22
C MET A 156 19.32 -2.43 -3.88
N PHE A 157 19.50 -1.46 -3.01
CA PHE A 157 18.47 -0.49 -2.64
C PHE A 157 19.01 0.94 -2.78
N GLY A 158 18.19 1.85 -3.29
CA GLY A 158 18.50 3.26 -3.43
C GLY A 158 18.36 3.77 -4.86
N GLU A 159 19.18 4.71 -5.25
CA GLU A 159 19.24 5.24 -6.61
C GLU A 159 20.47 4.71 -7.35
N ALA A 160 20.42 4.73 -8.68
CA ALA A 160 21.52 4.19 -9.51
C ALA A 160 22.88 4.85 -9.24
N CYS A 161 22.89 6.11 -8.79
CA CYS A 161 24.10 6.86 -8.43
C CYS A 161 24.53 6.65 -6.97
N SER A 162 23.63 6.15 -6.10
CA SER A 162 23.88 5.97 -4.66
C SER A 162 23.07 4.79 -4.14
N SER A 163 23.52 3.59 -4.42
CA SER A 163 22.83 2.35 -4.01
C SER A 163 23.60 1.58 -2.95
N VAL A 164 22.87 0.95 -2.04
CA VAL A 164 23.40 0.08 -1.00
C VAL A 164 23.21 -1.37 -1.41
N PRO A 165 24.26 -2.21 -1.44
CA PRO A 165 24.13 -3.63 -1.67
C PRO A 165 23.35 -4.33 -0.54
N ILE A 166 22.32 -5.09 -0.88
CA ILE A 166 21.53 -5.88 0.07
C ILE A 166 21.90 -7.37 -0.03
N TYR A 167 22.08 -7.87 -1.27
CA TYR A 167 22.41 -9.28 -1.52
C TYR A 167 23.21 -9.43 -2.80
N LYS A 168 24.16 -10.37 -2.79
CA LYS A 168 24.89 -10.84 -3.97
C LYS A 168 25.09 -12.36 -3.85
N LYS A 169 24.75 -13.07 -4.91
CA LYS A 169 24.98 -14.53 -5.07
C LYS A 169 26.46 -14.81 -5.31
#